data_9eddedd8b086fd25f6584d14f2bc4bf3
#
_entry.id   9eddedd8b086fd25f6584d14f2bc4bf3
#
_cell.length_a   1.000
_cell.length_b   1.000
_cell.length_c   1.000
_cell.angle_alpha   90.00
_cell.angle_beta   90.00
_cell.angle_gamma   90.00
#
_symmetry.space_group_name_H-M   'P 1'
#
loop_
_entity.id
_entity.type
_entity.pdbx_description
1 polymer ?
#
loop_
_entity_poly.entity_id
_entity_poly.type
_entity_poly.pdbx_seq_one_letter_code
_entity_poly.pdbx_strand_id
1 'polypeptide(L)'
;LYMIKAVLFDMDGILYDSEYYYMQGTVAQMRAYGYEGPVENIYQIIGTTMQKTYEMLYDMLDGKVPLDVIRENNERYFNVEHPIHFKEIMFPGIPQALQQMKEMGLKLAVCSASSYDLIVTSLEEMGILRYFDFIESGENCKRSKPYPDIYLLAQEALQVRKEECLVYEDSQAGIQAGISAGIRTVARIDDRFYQ
;
A
#
# COMPACT_ATOMS: atom_id res chain seq x y z
N LEU A 1 27.59 14.26 0.41
CA LEU A 1 26.39 13.45 0.73
C LEU A 1 25.63 14.15 1.84
N TYR A 2 24.36 14.52 1.60
CA TYR A 2 23.52 15.08 2.66
C TYR A 2 23.12 13.96 3.62
N MET A 3 23.09 14.28 4.91
CA MET A 3 22.57 13.39 5.94
C MET A 3 21.05 13.35 5.85
N ILE A 4 20.45 12.16 5.85
CA ILE A 4 19.00 12.01 5.89
C ILE A 4 18.45 12.52 7.22
N LYS A 5 17.38 13.31 7.17
CA LYS A 5 16.67 13.90 8.31
C LYS A 5 15.20 13.50 8.35
N ALA A 6 14.65 13.02 7.25
CA ALA A 6 13.27 12.58 7.18
C ALA A 6 13.10 11.32 6.31
N VAL A 7 12.14 10.48 6.71
CA VAL A 7 11.69 9.33 5.92
C VAL A 7 10.20 9.47 5.64
N LEU A 8 9.84 9.38 4.37
CA LEU A 8 8.48 9.48 3.87
C LEU A 8 8.05 8.08 3.43
N PHE A 9 7.15 7.47 4.18
CA PHE A 9 6.70 6.11 3.95
C PHE A 9 5.43 6.09 3.10
N ASP A 10 5.37 5.25 2.09
CA ASP A 10 4.08 4.72 1.69
C ASP A 10 3.52 3.83 2.82
N MET A 11 2.26 3.46 2.73
CA MET A 11 1.57 2.70 3.77
C MET A 11 1.36 1.24 3.35
N ASP A 12 0.60 1.03 2.28
CA ASP A 12 0.27 -0.29 1.75
C ASP A 12 1.52 -0.98 1.20
N GLY A 13 1.73 -2.26 1.51
CA GLY A 13 2.93 -2.98 1.08
C GLY A 13 4.25 -2.53 1.73
N ILE A 14 4.23 -1.48 2.58
CA ILE A 14 5.39 -0.96 3.30
C ILE A 14 5.26 -1.13 4.82
N LEU A 15 4.14 -0.71 5.40
CA LEU A 15 3.89 -0.85 6.84
C LEU A 15 3.16 -2.15 7.16
N TYR A 16 2.32 -2.63 6.27
CA TYR A 16 1.57 -3.87 6.38
C TYR A 16 1.42 -4.56 5.02
N ASP A 17 1.10 -5.84 5.04
CA ASP A 17 1.07 -6.75 3.90
C ASP A 17 -0.33 -6.85 3.29
N SER A 18 -0.84 -5.74 2.76
CA SER A 18 -2.16 -5.69 2.12
C SER A 18 -2.25 -6.58 0.88
N GLU A 19 -1.16 -6.68 0.10
CA GLU A 19 -1.15 -7.47 -1.12
C GLU A 19 -1.34 -8.96 -0.84
N TYR A 20 -0.63 -9.49 0.16
CA TYR A 20 -0.81 -10.87 0.62
C TYR A 20 -2.23 -11.11 1.14
N TYR A 21 -2.76 -10.20 1.95
CA TYR A 21 -4.12 -10.29 2.50
C TYR A 21 -5.17 -10.36 1.39
N TYR A 22 -5.17 -9.42 0.45
CA TYR A 22 -6.12 -9.41 -0.66
C TYR A 22 -5.94 -10.62 -1.58
N MET A 23 -4.71 -11.03 -1.84
CA MET A 23 -4.43 -12.19 -2.69
C MET A 23 -4.95 -13.49 -2.08
N GLN A 24 -4.73 -13.73 -0.78
CA GLN A 24 -5.23 -14.92 -0.10
C GLN A 24 -6.78 -14.97 -0.14
N GLY A 25 -7.44 -13.86 0.10
CA GLY A 25 -8.91 -13.78 0.02
C GLY A 25 -9.42 -14.00 -1.40
N THR A 26 -8.77 -13.44 -2.41
CA THR A 26 -9.14 -13.65 -3.81
C THR A 26 -8.97 -15.12 -4.24
N VAL A 27 -7.85 -15.75 -3.86
CA VAL A 27 -7.63 -17.17 -4.12
C VAL A 27 -8.72 -18.03 -3.46
N ALA A 28 -9.07 -17.74 -2.20
CA ALA A 28 -10.13 -18.48 -1.49
C ALA A 28 -11.48 -18.35 -2.21
N GLN A 29 -11.86 -17.15 -2.65
CA GLN A 29 -13.09 -16.93 -3.39
C GLN A 29 -13.08 -17.65 -4.74
N MET A 30 -11.98 -17.60 -5.50
CA MET A 30 -11.84 -18.27 -6.78
C MET A 30 -11.96 -19.79 -6.63
N ARG A 31 -11.37 -20.39 -5.59
CA ARG A 31 -11.54 -21.81 -5.26
C ARG A 31 -13.00 -22.15 -4.90
N ALA A 32 -13.68 -21.28 -4.16
CA ALA A 32 -15.10 -21.45 -3.85
C ALA A 32 -16.01 -21.41 -5.10
N TYR A 33 -15.61 -20.66 -6.13
CA TYR A 33 -16.28 -20.65 -7.44
C TYR A 33 -15.92 -21.85 -8.34
N GLY A 34 -15.04 -22.75 -7.88
CA GLY A 34 -14.62 -23.93 -8.63
C GLY A 34 -13.46 -23.70 -9.59
N TYR A 35 -12.66 -22.63 -9.40
CA TYR A 35 -11.43 -22.46 -10.15
C TYR A 35 -10.39 -23.50 -9.74
N GLU A 36 -9.97 -24.36 -10.66
CA GLU A 36 -8.99 -25.42 -10.43
C GLU A 36 -7.61 -25.13 -11.06
N GLY A 37 -7.49 -24.00 -11.78
CA GLY A 37 -6.24 -23.60 -12.43
C GLY A 37 -5.13 -23.25 -11.46
N PRO A 38 -3.90 -23.03 -11.97
CA PRO A 38 -2.75 -22.59 -11.17
C PRO A 38 -3.03 -21.26 -10.44
N VAL A 39 -2.56 -21.14 -9.20
CA VAL A 39 -2.73 -19.91 -8.40
C VAL A 39 -1.96 -18.74 -9.01
N GLU A 40 -0.87 -19.02 -9.71
CA GLU A 40 -0.03 -18.03 -10.41
C GLU A 40 -0.80 -17.25 -11.47
N ASN A 41 -1.85 -17.84 -12.05
CA ASN A 41 -2.73 -17.11 -12.97
C ASN A 41 -3.51 -16.02 -12.24
N ILE A 42 -3.91 -16.25 -10.98
CA ILE A 42 -4.62 -15.27 -10.17
C ILE A 42 -3.66 -14.11 -9.81
N TYR A 43 -2.36 -14.36 -9.60
CA TYR A 43 -1.37 -13.33 -9.31
C TYR A 43 -1.26 -12.26 -10.41
N GLN A 44 -1.67 -12.57 -11.63
CA GLN A 44 -1.66 -11.61 -12.75
C GLN A 44 -2.61 -10.41 -12.55
N ILE A 45 -3.51 -10.46 -11.57
CA ILE A 45 -4.37 -9.31 -11.23
C ILE A 45 -3.61 -8.20 -10.49
N ILE A 46 -2.43 -8.50 -9.95
CA ILE A 46 -1.64 -7.54 -9.17
C ILE A 46 -1.29 -6.33 -10.04
N GLY A 47 -1.48 -5.14 -9.47
CA GLY A 47 -1.20 -3.88 -10.16
C GLY A 47 -2.24 -3.49 -11.23
N THR A 48 -3.31 -4.27 -11.40
CA THR A 48 -4.42 -3.90 -12.29
C THR A 48 -5.45 -3.01 -11.58
N THR A 49 -6.30 -2.35 -12.37
CA THR A 49 -7.45 -1.62 -11.80
C THR A 49 -8.52 -2.61 -11.33
N MET A 50 -9.36 -2.23 -10.36
CA MET A 50 -10.45 -3.08 -9.87
C MET A 50 -11.36 -3.59 -10.99
N GLN A 51 -11.69 -2.74 -11.95
CA GLN A 51 -12.48 -3.14 -13.12
C GLN A 51 -11.78 -4.26 -13.89
N LYS A 52 -10.49 -4.08 -14.18
CA LYS A 52 -9.69 -5.08 -14.91
C LYS A 52 -9.52 -6.36 -14.10
N THR A 53 -9.34 -6.25 -12.80
CA THR A 53 -9.30 -7.41 -11.89
C THR A 53 -10.55 -8.27 -12.04
N TYR A 54 -11.74 -7.69 -11.94
CA TYR A 54 -12.99 -8.47 -12.05
C TYR A 54 -13.17 -9.10 -13.43
N GLU A 55 -12.79 -8.41 -14.51
CA GLU A 55 -12.80 -8.97 -15.87
C GLU A 55 -11.88 -10.19 -15.97
N MET A 56 -10.67 -10.11 -15.42
CA MET A 56 -9.72 -11.23 -15.44
C MET A 56 -10.22 -12.43 -14.62
N LEU A 57 -10.80 -12.19 -13.44
CA LEU A 57 -11.39 -13.25 -12.62
C LEU A 57 -12.58 -13.92 -13.33
N TYR A 58 -13.42 -13.13 -14.01
CA TYR A 58 -14.53 -13.63 -14.82
C TYR A 58 -14.02 -14.53 -15.96
N ASP A 59 -12.99 -14.08 -16.68
CA ASP A 59 -12.39 -14.85 -17.78
C ASP A 59 -11.78 -16.17 -17.27
N MET A 60 -11.09 -16.14 -16.13
CA MET A 60 -10.52 -17.35 -15.49
C MET A 60 -11.58 -18.37 -15.09
N LEU A 61 -12.82 -17.92 -14.83
CA LEU A 61 -13.97 -18.78 -14.51
C LEU A 61 -14.76 -19.20 -15.76
N ASP A 62 -14.26 -18.96 -16.96
CA ASP A 62 -14.94 -19.24 -18.25
C ASP A 62 -16.34 -18.60 -18.32
N GLY A 63 -16.55 -17.47 -17.65
CA GLY A 63 -17.85 -16.80 -17.59
C GLY A 63 -18.94 -17.53 -16.80
N LYS A 64 -18.59 -18.58 -16.04
CA LYS A 64 -19.58 -19.39 -15.28
C LYS A 64 -20.19 -18.64 -14.10
N VAL A 65 -19.49 -17.61 -13.56
CA VAL A 65 -19.98 -16.75 -12.49
C VAL A 65 -20.17 -15.36 -13.07
N PRO A 66 -21.36 -14.74 -12.98
CA PRO A 66 -21.61 -13.40 -13.49
C PRO A 66 -20.68 -12.35 -12.84
N LEU A 67 -20.27 -11.35 -13.62
CA LEU A 67 -19.31 -10.32 -13.19
C LEU A 67 -19.80 -9.50 -11.98
N ASP A 68 -21.08 -9.18 -11.95
CA ASP A 68 -21.73 -8.50 -10.84
C ASP A 68 -21.70 -9.35 -9.56
N VAL A 69 -21.90 -10.65 -9.66
CA VAL A 69 -21.80 -11.60 -8.53
C VAL A 69 -20.37 -11.68 -8.01
N ILE A 70 -19.35 -11.72 -8.89
CA ILE A 70 -17.93 -11.69 -8.49
C ILE A 70 -17.66 -10.41 -7.70
N ARG A 71 -18.08 -9.25 -8.20
CA ARG A 71 -17.88 -7.95 -7.55
C ARG A 71 -18.57 -7.87 -6.19
N GLU A 72 -19.86 -8.16 -6.13
CA GLU A 72 -20.65 -8.08 -4.89
C GLU A 72 -20.12 -9.02 -3.81
N ASN A 73 -19.75 -10.26 -4.19
CA ASN A 73 -19.16 -11.20 -3.25
C ASN A 73 -17.77 -10.78 -2.79
N ASN A 74 -16.96 -10.18 -3.67
CA ASN A 74 -15.64 -9.66 -3.29
C ASN A 74 -15.76 -8.51 -2.28
N GLU A 75 -16.66 -7.55 -2.55
CA GLU A 75 -16.93 -6.44 -1.63
C GLU A 75 -17.44 -6.96 -0.27
N ARG A 76 -18.38 -7.91 -0.27
CA ARG A 76 -18.89 -8.52 0.97
C ARG A 76 -17.79 -9.28 1.72
N TYR A 77 -16.98 -10.07 1.00
CA TYR A 77 -15.90 -10.86 1.59
C TYR A 77 -14.92 -9.98 2.37
N PHE A 78 -14.40 -8.93 1.74
CA PHE A 78 -13.38 -8.09 2.36
C PHE A 78 -13.93 -7.02 3.30
N ASN A 79 -15.15 -6.54 3.12
CA ASN A 79 -15.68 -5.46 3.94
C ASN A 79 -16.55 -5.93 5.10
N VAL A 80 -17.09 -7.18 5.05
CA VAL A 80 -18.06 -7.68 6.03
C VAL A 80 -17.60 -8.99 6.66
N GLU A 81 -17.24 -9.99 5.85
CA GLU A 81 -16.95 -11.35 6.34
C GLU A 81 -15.52 -11.47 6.87
N HIS A 82 -14.58 -10.84 6.20
CA HIS A 82 -13.15 -10.86 6.53
C HIS A 82 -12.58 -9.44 6.45
N PRO A 83 -12.98 -8.51 7.34
CA PRO A 83 -12.42 -7.16 7.33
C PRO A 83 -10.93 -7.20 7.67
N ILE A 84 -10.19 -6.26 7.09
CA ILE A 84 -8.76 -6.15 7.35
C ILE A 84 -8.49 -5.83 8.81
N HIS A 85 -7.56 -6.56 9.42
CA HIS A 85 -7.02 -6.30 10.75
C HIS A 85 -5.54 -5.88 10.60
N PHE A 86 -5.29 -4.59 10.54
CA PHE A 86 -3.98 -4.02 10.20
C PHE A 86 -2.85 -4.50 11.11
N LYS A 87 -3.14 -4.68 12.39
CA LYS A 87 -2.16 -5.19 13.36
C LYS A 87 -1.70 -6.60 13.05
N GLU A 88 -2.59 -7.46 12.51
CA GLU A 88 -2.28 -8.86 12.20
C GLU A 88 -1.41 -9.00 10.96
N ILE A 89 -1.54 -8.07 10.03
CA ILE A 89 -0.79 -8.06 8.76
C ILE A 89 0.35 -7.03 8.73
N MET A 90 0.61 -6.35 9.84
CA MET A 90 1.76 -5.44 9.96
C MET A 90 3.06 -6.21 9.75
N PHE A 91 3.98 -5.66 8.95
CA PHE A 91 5.27 -6.31 8.74
C PHE A 91 6.05 -6.42 10.05
N PRO A 92 6.69 -7.58 10.30
CA PRO A 92 7.52 -7.78 11.49
C PRO A 92 8.62 -6.72 11.58
N GLY A 93 8.83 -6.18 12.78
CA GLY A 93 9.90 -5.23 13.05
C GLY A 93 9.58 -3.76 12.74
N ILE A 94 8.40 -3.44 12.18
CA ILE A 94 8.00 -2.05 11.90
C ILE A 94 8.05 -1.16 13.15
N PRO A 95 7.43 -1.52 14.30
CA PRO A 95 7.48 -0.65 15.48
C PRO A 95 8.91 -0.40 15.97
N GLN A 96 9.77 -1.42 15.95
CA GLN A 96 11.18 -1.32 16.37
C GLN A 96 11.97 -0.41 15.42
N ALA A 97 11.78 -0.55 14.11
CA ALA A 97 12.44 0.28 13.10
C ALA A 97 12.03 1.76 13.23
N LEU A 98 10.73 2.02 13.39
CA LEU A 98 10.22 3.38 13.57
C LEU A 98 10.77 4.02 14.87
N GLN A 99 10.81 3.25 15.95
CA GLN A 99 11.39 3.71 17.22
C GLN A 99 12.87 4.07 17.04
N GLN A 100 13.67 3.20 16.43
CA GLN A 100 15.10 3.47 16.18
C GLN A 100 15.29 4.73 15.32
N MET A 101 14.47 4.92 14.28
CA MET A 101 14.53 6.13 13.45
C MET A 101 14.21 7.39 14.27
N LYS A 102 13.25 7.33 15.18
CA LYS A 102 12.95 8.45 16.09
C LYS A 102 14.11 8.72 17.07
N GLU A 103 14.74 7.70 17.61
CA GLU A 103 15.92 7.81 18.46
C GLU A 103 17.14 8.42 17.72
N MET A 104 17.23 8.18 16.41
CA MET A 104 18.21 8.84 15.53
C MET A 104 17.86 10.32 15.22
N GLY A 105 16.71 10.81 15.69
CA GLY A 105 16.26 12.18 15.45
C GLY A 105 15.62 12.40 14.08
N LEU A 106 15.21 11.34 13.38
CA LEU A 106 14.55 11.45 12.09
C LEU A 106 13.10 11.91 12.25
N LYS A 107 12.64 12.74 11.32
CA LYS A 107 11.22 13.06 11.12
C LYS A 107 10.61 11.98 10.23
N LEU A 108 9.41 11.52 10.58
CA LEU A 108 8.72 10.45 9.84
C LEU A 108 7.36 10.94 9.35
N ALA A 109 7.02 10.64 8.11
CA ALA A 109 5.70 10.90 7.56
C ALA A 109 5.14 9.65 6.86
N VAL A 110 3.82 9.49 6.92
CA VAL A 110 3.08 8.57 6.05
C VAL A 110 2.51 9.35 4.87
N CYS A 111 2.64 8.80 3.66
CA CYS A 111 2.21 9.39 2.40
C CYS A 111 1.41 8.35 1.62
N SER A 112 0.11 8.21 1.90
CA SER A 112 -0.74 7.19 1.31
C SER A 112 -1.82 7.77 0.41
N ALA A 113 -2.21 7.05 -0.64
CA ALA A 113 -3.34 7.38 -1.50
C ALA A 113 -4.70 7.21 -0.80
N SER A 114 -4.73 6.55 0.35
CA SER A 114 -5.94 6.33 1.17
C SER A 114 -6.47 7.63 1.77
N SER A 115 -7.73 7.61 2.22
CA SER A 115 -8.32 8.72 2.96
C SER A 115 -7.60 8.95 4.28
N TYR A 116 -7.61 10.19 4.77
CA TYR A 116 -6.95 10.56 6.02
C TYR A 116 -7.45 9.71 7.20
N ASP A 117 -8.77 9.50 7.30
CA ASP A 117 -9.37 8.72 8.38
C ASP A 117 -8.91 7.26 8.36
N LEU A 118 -8.80 6.65 7.18
CA LEU A 118 -8.31 5.28 7.05
C LEU A 118 -6.83 5.18 7.45
N ILE A 119 -6.01 6.15 7.05
CA ILE A 119 -4.60 6.17 7.45
C ILE A 119 -4.48 6.25 8.97
N VAL A 120 -5.17 7.18 9.61
CA VAL A 120 -5.12 7.35 11.07
C VAL A 120 -5.59 6.08 11.78
N THR A 121 -6.76 5.55 11.39
CA THR A 121 -7.33 4.35 12.01
C THR A 121 -6.38 3.14 11.89
N SER A 122 -5.77 2.94 10.72
CA SER A 122 -4.83 1.84 10.51
C SER A 122 -3.56 1.99 11.37
N LEU A 123 -3.00 3.19 11.45
CA LEU A 123 -1.81 3.46 12.27
C LEU A 123 -2.10 3.33 13.77
N GLU A 124 -3.31 3.72 14.22
CA GLU A 124 -3.76 3.52 15.60
C GLU A 124 -3.90 2.04 15.94
N GLU A 125 -4.57 1.27 15.08
CA GLU A 125 -4.75 -0.18 15.29
C GLU A 125 -3.40 -0.91 15.34
N MET A 126 -2.44 -0.52 14.50
CA MET A 126 -1.07 -1.03 14.54
C MET A 126 -0.26 -0.53 15.75
N GLY A 127 -0.73 0.49 16.47
CA GLY A 127 -0.04 1.11 17.61
C GLY A 127 1.20 1.93 17.24
N ILE A 128 1.29 2.38 16.00
CA ILE A 128 2.47 3.09 15.45
C ILE A 128 2.23 4.56 15.11
N LEU A 129 1.00 5.06 15.22
CA LEU A 129 0.66 6.47 14.91
C LEU A 129 1.60 7.47 15.60
N ARG A 130 1.96 7.21 16.86
CA ARG A 130 2.83 8.07 17.68
C ARG A 130 4.23 8.34 17.12
N TYR A 131 4.70 7.54 16.16
CA TYR A 131 6.02 7.71 15.58
C TYR A 131 6.04 8.73 14.44
N PHE A 132 4.89 9.04 13.85
CA PHE A 132 4.79 9.90 12.68
C PHE A 132 4.58 11.36 13.08
N ASP A 133 5.42 12.22 12.53
CA ASP A 133 5.35 13.68 12.73
C ASP A 133 4.33 14.32 11.78
N PHE A 134 4.02 13.64 10.66
CA PHE A 134 3.08 14.13 9.65
C PHE A 134 2.39 12.97 8.91
N ILE A 135 1.17 13.21 8.50
CA ILE A 135 0.37 12.31 7.66
C ILE A 135 -0.10 13.08 6.45
N GLU A 136 0.24 12.59 5.25
CA GLU A 136 -0.26 13.12 4.00
C GLU A 136 -1.18 12.10 3.33
N SER A 137 -2.41 12.52 3.08
CA SER A 137 -3.40 11.76 2.34
C SER A 137 -3.45 12.19 0.88
N GLY A 138 -3.68 11.23 -0.01
CA GLY A 138 -3.95 11.50 -1.42
C GLY A 138 -5.14 12.43 -1.66
N GLU A 139 -6.06 12.54 -0.68
CA GLU A 139 -7.21 13.47 -0.74
C GLU A 139 -6.77 14.94 -0.83
N ASN A 140 -5.61 15.30 -0.28
CA ASN A 140 -5.07 16.65 -0.31
C ASN A 140 -4.27 16.95 -1.59
N CYS A 141 -4.00 15.93 -2.39
CA CYS A 141 -3.16 16.06 -3.58
C CYS A 141 -3.98 16.50 -4.79
N LYS A 142 -3.46 17.45 -5.57
CA LYS A 142 -4.06 17.79 -6.87
C LYS A 142 -3.98 16.64 -7.87
N ARG A 143 -2.92 15.87 -7.78
CA ARG A 143 -2.64 14.74 -8.67
C ARG A 143 -2.12 13.58 -7.81
N SER A 144 -2.68 12.40 -8.06
CA SER A 144 -2.24 11.16 -7.41
C SER A 144 -0.89 10.68 -7.95
N LYS A 145 -0.25 9.74 -7.25
CA LYS A 145 0.91 8.99 -7.78
C LYS A 145 0.57 8.47 -9.19
N PRO A 146 1.45 8.61 -10.18
CA PRO A 146 2.90 8.85 -10.11
C PRO A 146 3.34 10.32 -10.08
N TYR A 147 2.44 11.27 -9.90
CA TYR A 147 2.82 12.67 -9.69
C TYR A 147 3.42 12.87 -8.30
N PRO A 148 4.37 13.82 -8.13
CA PRO A 148 5.15 13.97 -6.92
C PRO A 148 4.43 14.66 -5.77
N ASP A 149 3.21 15.12 -5.95
CA ASP A 149 2.48 16.04 -5.09
C ASP A 149 2.51 15.60 -3.62
N ILE A 150 2.21 14.33 -3.34
CA ILE A 150 2.14 13.79 -1.98
C ILE A 150 3.47 13.87 -1.22
N TYR A 151 4.58 13.57 -1.88
CA TYR A 151 5.91 13.61 -1.25
C TYR A 151 6.43 15.03 -1.11
N LEU A 152 6.09 15.93 -2.02
CA LEU A 152 6.44 17.35 -1.93
C LEU A 152 5.69 18.03 -0.77
N LEU A 153 4.39 17.74 -0.61
CA LEU A 153 3.60 18.26 0.52
C LEU A 153 4.15 17.77 1.86
N ALA A 154 4.44 16.49 1.99
CA ALA A 154 5.02 15.94 3.20
C ALA A 154 6.42 16.52 3.51
N GLN A 155 7.26 16.66 2.50
CA GLN A 155 8.59 17.28 2.64
C GLN A 155 8.49 18.73 3.13
N GLU A 156 7.57 19.51 2.57
CA GLU A 156 7.32 20.90 2.97
C GLU A 156 6.81 20.99 4.41
N ALA A 157 5.81 20.14 4.77
CA ALA A 157 5.26 20.09 6.11
C ALA A 157 6.31 19.74 7.18
N LEU A 158 7.23 18.82 6.87
CA LEU A 158 8.33 18.45 7.75
C LEU A 158 9.47 19.49 7.79
N GLN A 159 9.43 20.51 6.92
CA GLN A 159 10.46 21.58 6.86
C GLN A 159 11.88 21.03 6.69
N VAL A 160 12.06 20.09 5.76
CA VAL A 160 13.35 19.51 5.40
C VAL A 160 13.62 19.72 3.91
N ARG A 161 14.88 19.65 3.50
CA ARG A 161 15.21 19.73 2.07
C ARG A 161 15.01 18.37 1.40
N LYS A 162 14.78 18.35 0.09
CA LYS A 162 14.59 17.11 -0.69
C LYS A 162 15.76 16.14 -0.55
N GLU A 163 16.98 16.68 -0.56
CA GLU A 163 18.22 15.91 -0.44
C GLU A 163 18.41 15.28 0.94
N GLU A 164 17.66 15.73 1.94
CA GLU A 164 17.63 15.24 3.31
C GLU A 164 16.50 14.26 3.56
N CYS A 165 15.67 14.00 2.53
CA CYS A 165 14.56 13.07 2.59
C CYS A 165 14.91 11.72 1.94
N LEU A 166 14.22 10.68 2.41
CA LEU A 166 14.17 9.35 1.82
C LEU A 166 12.70 8.95 1.65
N VAL A 167 12.29 8.52 0.46
CA VAL A 167 11.00 7.87 0.22
C VAL A 167 11.20 6.36 0.33
N TYR A 168 10.27 5.66 0.98
CA TYR A 168 10.22 4.21 1.03
C TYR A 168 8.89 3.72 0.46
N GLU A 169 8.94 2.93 -0.62
CA GLU A 169 7.83 2.60 -1.52
C GLU A 169 7.94 1.19 -2.09
N ASP A 170 6.81 0.60 -2.50
CA ASP A 170 6.77 -0.71 -3.15
C ASP A 170 6.13 -0.66 -4.55
N SER A 171 5.26 0.32 -4.81
CA SER A 171 4.52 0.42 -6.06
C SER A 171 5.30 1.17 -7.14
N GLN A 172 5.12 0.76 -8.40
CA GLN A 172 5.73 1.47 -9.54
C GLN A 172 5.31 2.94 -9.59
N ALA A 173 4.03 3.23 -9.34
CA ALA A 173 3.52 4.60 -9.37
C ALA A 173 4.12 5.45 -8.23
N GLY A 174 4.26 4.89 -7.03
CA GLY A 174 4.83 5.59 -5.90
C GLY A 174 6.35 5.79 -6.01
N ILE A 175 7.08 4.80 -6.53
CA ILE A 175 8.51 4.94 -6.85
C ILE A 175 8.71 6.06 -7.86
N GLN A 176 7.89 6.11 -8.93
CA GLN A 176 7.95 7.17 -9.91
C GLN A 176 7.62 8.54 -9.30
N ALA A 177 6.66 8.61 -8.36
CA ALA A 177 6.34 9.84 -7.64
C ALA A 177 7.52 10.36 -6.82
N GLY A 178 8.20 9.47 -6.08
CA GLY A 178 9.41 9.82 -5.32
C GLY A 178 10.54 10.34 -6.22
N ILE A 179 10.79 9.66 -7.34
CA ILE A 179 11.78 10.09 -8.34
C ILE A 179 11.39 11.45 -8.94
N SER A 180 10.11 11.64 -9.30
CA SER A 180 9.61 12.91 -9.86
C SER A 180 9.66 14.06 -8.86
N ALA A 181 9.59 13.77 -7.55
CA ALA A 181 9.80 14.74 -6.49
C ALA A 181 11.28 15.19 -6.37
N GLY A 182 12.19 14.46 -6.98
CA GLY A 182 13.64 14.67 -6.81
C GLY A 182 14.14 14.20 -5.44
N ILE A 183 13.46 13.25 -4.81
CA ILE A 183 13.81 12.67 -3.51
C ILE A 183 14.40 11.28 -3.74
N ARG A 184 15.45 10.95 -2.96
CA ARG A 184 16.00 9.59 -2.97
C ARG A 184 14.92 8.59 -2.58
N THR A 185 14.68 7.60 -3.44
CA THR A 185 13.64 6.60 -3.25
C THR A 185 14.25 5.22 -3.10
N VAL A 186 13.83 4.51 -2.06
CA VAL A 186 14.12 3.10 -1.83
C VAL A 186 12.88 2.29 -2.15
N ALA A 187 13.02 1.32 -3.04
CA ALA A 187 11.97 0.42 -3.42
C ALA A 187 12.04 -0.87 -2.60
N ARG A 188 10.92 -1.24 -1.96
CA ARG A 188 10.72 -2.60 -1.48
C ARG A 188 10.26 -3.45 -2.67
N ILE A 189 11.01 -4.48 -2.98
CA ILE A 189 10.64 -5.45 -4.02
C ILE A 189 9.98 -6.64 -3.33
N ASP A 190 8.78 -7.00 -3.78
CA ASP A 190 8.09 -8.21 -3.37
C ASP A 190 8.07 -9.19 -4.55
N ASP A 191 8.83 -10.27 -4.43
CA ASP A 191 8.96 -11.29 -5.48
C ASP A 191 8.01 -12.51 -5.29
N ARG A 192 7.20 -12.51 -4.22
CA ARG A 192 6.32 -13.64 -3.89
C ARG A 192 5.27 -13.93 -4.96
N PHE A 193 4.87 -12.91 -5.70
CA PHE A 193 3.82 -12.99 -6.69
C PHE A 193 4.30 -12.76 -8.14
N TYR A 194 5.58 -12.48 -8.32
CA TYR A 194 6.21 -12.27 -9.62
C TYR A 194 7.12 -13.45 -9.94
N GLN A 195 6.84 -14.15 -11.05
CA GLN A 195 7.71 -15.18 -11.63
C GLN A 195 8.31 -14.69 -12.94
#